data_4f2d265322e8cdbc74a7b09fedc0811d
#
_entry.id   4f2d265322e8cdbc74a7b09fedc0811d
#
_cell.length_a   1.000
_cell.length_b   1.000
_cell.length_c   1.000
_cell.angle_alpha   90.00
_cell.angle_beta   90.00
_cell.angle_gamma   90.00
#
_symmetry.space_group_name_H-M   'P 1'
#
loop_
_entity.id
_entity.type
_entity.pdbx_description
1 polymer ?
#
loop_
_entity_poly.entity_id
_entity_poly.type
_entity_poly.pdbx_seq_one_letter_code
_entity_poly.pdbx_strand_id
1 'polypeptide(L)'
;TNNNSDLVTFIHQMRKEATDKGIRATFSYRCMTMDSKLESKGMNLEVIMKIAIFKGLDKDTICTFNSYAGENKYYEALRNIQKAA
;
A
#
# COMPACT_ATOMS: atom_id res chain seq x y z
N THR A 1 6.62 -18.36 -8.02
CA THR A 1 5.89 -18.19 -8.03
C THR A 1 5.16 -17.59 -7.15
N ASN A 2 5.14 -16.81 -6.92
CA ASN A 2 4.64 -16.19 -6.19
C ASN A 2 3.78 -15.31 -6.45
N ASN A 3 3.06 -15.37 -6.32
CA ASN A 3 2.17 -14.69 -6.62
C ASN A 3 1.73 -13.74 -5.78
N ASN A 4 2.10 -12.66 -5.91
CA ASN A 4 1.64 -11.52 -5.22
C ASN A 4 0.58 -10.80 -6.01
N SER A 5 -0.36 -11.55 -6.52
CA SER A 5 -1.43 -10.94 -7.29
C SER A 5 -2.24 -9.96 -6.44
N ASP A 6 -2.37 -10.23 -5.13
CA ASP A 6 -3.05 -9.31 -4.23
C ASP A 6 -2.29 -8.00 -4.12
N LEU A 7 -0.97 -8.08 -4.04
CA LEU A 7 -0.14 -6.88 -3.97
C LEU A 7 -0.21 -6.09 -5.26
N VAL A 8 -0.13 -6.76 -6.39
CA VAL A 8 -0.22 -6.10 -7.70
C VAL A 8 -1.56 -5.39 -7.83
N THR A 9 -2.64 -6.06 -7.48
CA THR A 9 -3.97 -5.46 -7.54
C THR A 9 -4.07 -4.24 -6.63
N PHE A 10 -3.53 -4.35 -5.43
CA PHE A 10 -3.53 -3.25 -4.48
C PHE A 10 -2.75 -2.05 -5.02
N ILE A 11 -1.55 -2.29 -5.53
CA ILE A 11 -0.71 -1.21 -6.05
C ILE A 11 -1.37 -0.52 -7.26
N HIS A 12 -1.97 -1.30 -8.16
CA HIS A 12 -2.66 -0.73 -9.31
C HIS A 12 -3.81 0.17 -8.86
N GLN A 13 -4.56 -0.26 -7.86
CA GLN A 13 -5.66 0.53 -7.32
C GLN A 13 -5.14 1.83 -6.69
N MET A 14 -4.04 1.74 -5.94
CA MET A 14 -3.46 2.92 -5.31
C MET A 14 -2.96 3.90 -6.37
N ARG A 15 -2.35 3.40 -7.43
CA ARG A 15 -1.87 4.26 -8.52
C ARG A 15 -3.04 4.97 -9.20
N LYS A 16 -4.12 4.24 -9.43
CA LYS A 16 -5.30 4.82 -10.06
C LYS A 16 -5.89 5.92 -9.19
N GLU A 17 -6.01 5.66 -7.90
CA GLU A 17 -6.56 6.65 -6.98
C GLU A 17 -5.66 7.87 -6.87
N ALA A 18 -4.35 7.66 -6.86
CA ALA A 18 -3.41 8.77 -6.79
C ALA A 18 -3.56 9.66 -8.02
N THR A 19 -3.69 9.06 -9.19
CA THR A 19 -3.88 9.81 -10.42
C THR A 19 -5.21 10.56 -10.40
N ASP A 20 -6.28 9.89 -10.00
CA ASP A 20 -7.62 10.50 -9.99
C ASP A 20 -7.71 11.64 -8.99
N LYS A 21 -7.00 11.55 -7.89
CA LYS A 21 -7.05 12.56 -6.83
C LYS A 21 -5.94 13.59 -6.93
N GLY A 22 -5.08 13.46 -7.93
CA GLY A 22 -3.97 14.39 -8.09
C GLY A 22 -2.90 14.27 -7.02
N ILE A 23 -2.78 13.11 -6.40
CA ILE A 23 -1.80 12.89 -5.35
C ILE A 23 -0.45 12.57 -5.99
N ARG A 24 0.60 13.22 -5.50
CA ARG A 24 1.92 12.93 -6.00
C ARG A 24 2.51 11.77 -5.23
N ALA A 25 2.25 10.58 -5.69
CA ALA A 25 2.78 9.37 -5.08
C ALA A 25 3.25 8.44 -6.19
N THR A 26 4.39 7.83 -5.99
CA THR A 26 4.95 6.91 -6.96
C THR A 26 4.85 5.49 -6.43
N PHE A 27 3.94 4.73 -6.97
CA PHE A 27 3.79 3.33 -6.61
C PHE A 27 4.43 2.53 -7.74
N SER A 28 5.74 2.34 -7.67
CA SER A 28 6.48 1.69 -8.72
C SER A 28 6.69 0.21 -8.42
N TYR A 29 7.26 -0.48 -9.37
CA TYR A 29 7.62 -1.89 -9.19
C TYR A 29 8.55 -2.05 -7.98
N ARG A 30 9.34 -1.03 -7.71
CA ARG A 30 10.26 -1.04 -6.58
C ARG A 30 9.53 -1.18 -5.24
N CYS A 31 8.35 -0.56 -5.13
CA CYS A 31 7.55 -0.68 -3.92
C CYS A 31 7.14 -2.13 -3.69
N MET A 32 6.75 -2.82 -4.77
CA MET A 32 6.33 -4.21 -4.67
C MET A 32 7.50 -5.12 -4.29
N THR A 33 8.67 -4.86 -4.87
CA THR A 33 9.86 -5.64 -4.57
C THR A 33 10.26 -5.48 -3.11
N MET A 34 10.26 -4.25 -2.63
CA MET A 34 10.61 -3.99 -1.24
C MET A 34 9.61 -4.60 -0.28
N ASP A 35 8.32 -4.49 -0.60
CA ASP A 35 7.27 -5.09 0.22
C ASP A 35 7.47 -6.60 0.34
N SER A 36 7.68 -7.27 -0.78
CA SER A 36 7.88 -8.72 -0.78
C SER A 36 9.12 -9.12 0.04
N LYS A 37 10.17 -8.34 -0.08
CA LYS A 37 11.40 -8.61 0.64
C LYS A 37 11.19 -8.49 2.14
N LEU A 38 10.48 -7.47 2.58
CA LEU A 38 10.23 -7.26 4.00
C LEU A 38 9.22 -8.27 4.55
N GLU A 39 8.26 -8.67 3.74
CA GLU A 39 7.32 -9.71 4.15
C GLU A 39 8.05 -11.02 4.42
N SER A 40 9.04 -11.33 3.61
CA SER A 40 9.80 -12.57 3.79
C SER A 40 10.63 -12.54 5.07
N LYS A 41 10.84 -11.37 5.65
CA LYS A 41 11.55 -11.23 6.91
C LYS A 41 10.62 -11.30 8.11
N GLY A 42 9.33 -11.49 7.88
CA GLY A 42 8.36 -11.61 8.94
C GLY A 42 7.93 -10.32 9.60
N MET A 43 8.13 -9.19 8.93
CA MET A 43 7.74 -7.91 9.49
C MET A 43 6.23 -7.72 9.44
N ASN A 44 5.73 -6.87 10.32
CA ASN A 44 4.32 -6.53 10.35
C ASN A 44 3.94 -5.82 9.06
N LEU A 45 2.85 -6.25 8.43
CA LEU A 45 2.45 -5.72 7.14
C LEU A 45 2.16 -4.22 7.17
N GLU A 46 1.58 -3.73 8.24
CA GLU A 46 1.30 -2.30 8.37
C GLU A 46 2.57 -1.47 8.37
N VAL A 47 3.59 -1.95 9.07
CA VAL A 47 4.89 -1.28 9.10
C VAL A 47 5.52 -1.33 7.71
N ILE A 48 5.46 -2.49 7.06
CA ILE A 48 6.00 -2.65 5.72
C ILE A 48 5.35 -1.66 4.76
N MET A 49 4.05 -1.54 4.81
CA MET A 49 3.34 -0.64 3.91
C MET A 49 3.75 0.82 4.14
N LYS A 50 3.95 1.19 5.38
CA LYS A 50 4.37 2.57 5.69
C LYS A 50 5.75 2.89 5.13
N ILE A 51 6.67 1.95 5.18
CA ILE A 51 8.04 2.23 4.76
C ILE A 51 8.32 1.86 3.32
N ALA A 52 7.54 0.99 2.72
CA ALA A 52 7.78 0.54 1.36
C ALA A 52 6.83 1.17 0.36
N ILE A 53 5.56 1.25 0.71
CA ILE A 53 4.54 1.70 -0.24
C ILE A 53 4.19 3.17 -0.03
N PHE A 54 3.92 3.56 1.19
CA PHE A 54 3.51 4.92 1.49
C PHE A 54 4.64 5.80 2.01
N LYS A 55 5.87 5.45 1.66
CA LYS A 55 7.03 6.21 2.07
C LYS A 55 6.91 7.65 1.57
N GLY A 56 7.11 8.59 2.49
CA GLY A 56 7.07 10.01 2.12
C GLY A 56 5.67 10.62 2.04
N LEU A 57 4.64 9.83 2.26
CA LEU A 57 3.28 10.35 2.28
C LEU A 57 2.87 10.66 3.71
N ASP A 58 2.16 11.77 3.90
CA ASP A 58 1.69 12.11 5.22
C ASP A 58 0.40 11.35 5.53
N LYS A 59 -0.05 11.44 6.77
CA LYS A 59 -1.23 10.72 7.20
C LYS A 59 -2.47 11.14 6.44
N ASP A 60 -2.62 12.41 6.19
CA ASP A 60 -3.81 12.93 5.51
C ASP A 60 -3.90 12.34 4.11
N THR A 61 -2.77 12.28 3.42
CA THR A 61 -2.72 11.70 2.08
C THR A 61 -3.09 10.22 2.11
N ILE A 62 -2.52 9.48 3.07
CA ILE A 62 -2.81 8.06 3.21
C ILE A 62 -4.30 7.85 3.48
N CYS A 63 -4.90 8.70 4.29
CA CYS A 63 -6.31 8.56 4.62
C CYS A 63 -7.25 8.85 3.45
N THR A 64 -6.76 9.48 2.39
CA THR A 64 -7.59 9.74 1.22
C THR A 64 -7.78 8.51 0.35
N PHE A 65 -6.94 7.49 0.51
CA PHE A 65 -7.07 6.28 -0.28
C PHE A 65 -8.24 5.43 0.20
N ASN A 66 -8.95 4.83 -0.75
CA ASN A 66 -10.10 4.01 -0.41
C ASN A 66 -9.65 2.60 0.01
N SER A 67 -9.67 2.34 1.30
CA SER A 67 -9.25 1.06 1.83
C SER A 67 -10.31 -0.04 1.66
N TYR A 68 -11.46 0.31 1.13
CA TYR A 68 -12.54 -0.65 0.90
C TYR A 68 -12.71 -0.98 -0.58
N ALA A 69 -11.79 -0.53 -1.42
CA ALA A 69 -11.87 -0.78 -2.85
C ALA A 69 -11.66 -2.26 -3.20
N GLY A 70 -11.08 -3.02 -2.31
CA GLY A 70 -10.87 -4.44 -2.51
C GLY A 70 -10.81 -5.17 -1.19
N GLU A 71 -10.68 -6.50 -1.26
CA GLU A 71 -10.63 -7.30 -0.06
C GLU A 71 -9.42 -8.21 -0.09
N ASN A 72 -8.34 -7.78 0.47
CA ASN A 72 -7.16 -8.61 0.69
C ASN A 72 -6.39 -8.04 1.87
N LYS A 73 -5.30 -8.70 2.24
CA LYS A 73 -4.55 -8.30 3.44
C LYS A 73 -3.99 -6.88 3.34
N TYR A 74 -3.72 -6.40 2.14
CA TYR A 74 -3.16 -5.06 1.97
C TYR A 74 -4.22 -3.99 2.25
N TYR A 75 -5.44 -4.22 1.79
CA TYR A 75 -6.54 -3.29 2.10
C TYR A 75 -6.85 -3.29 3.59
N GLU A 76 -6.79 -4.45 4.22
CA GLU A 76 -7.03 -4.54 5.65
C GLU A 76 -5.95 -3.77 6.42
N ALA A 77 -4.70 -3.94 6.03
CA ALA A 77 -3.60 -3.21 6.65
C ALA A 77 -3.75 -1.71 6.45
N LEU A 78 -4.19 -1.30 5.27
CA LEU A 78 -4.43 0.12 5.00
C LEU A 78 -5.52 0.68 5.91
N ARG A 79 -6.59 -0.07 6.11
CA ARG A 79 -7.65 0.35 7.03
C ARG A 79 -7.10 0.54 8.44
N ASN A 80 -6.25 -0.39 8.87
CA ASN A 80 -5.66 -0.31 10.20
C ASN A 80 -4.75 0.90 10.35
N ILE A 81 -3.97 1.20 9.32
CA ILE A 81 -3.12 2.37 9.30
C ILE A 81 -3.97 3.64 9.41
N GLN A 82 -5.05 3.69 8.65
CA GLN A 82 -5.93 4.85 8.66
C GLN A 82 -6.62 5.05 9.99
N LYS A 83 -6.97 3.96 10.66
CA LYS A 83 -7.58 4.03 11.97
C LYS A 83 -6.61 4.52 13.03
N ALA A 84 -5.34 4.16 12.89
CA ALA A 84 -4.31 4.56 13.84
C ALA A 84 -3.88 6.01 13.65
N ALA A 85 -4.25 6.59 12.54
CA ALA A 85 -3.83 7.96 12.20
C ALA A 85 -4.57 9.07 12.96
#